data_6c2ddae7e0300d6650b677fd943278f7
#
_entry.id   6c2ddae7e0300d6650b677fd943278f7
#
_cell.length_a   1.000
_cell.length_b   1.000
_cell.length_c   1.000
_cell.angle_alpha   90.00
_cell.angle_beta   90.00
_cell.angle_gamma   90.00
#
_symmetry.space_group_name_H-M   'P 1'
#
loop_
_entity.id
_entity.type
_entity.pdbx_description
1 polymer ?
#
loop_
_entity_poly.entity_id
_entity_poly.type
_entity_poly.pdbx_seq_one_letter_code
_entity_poly.pdbx_strand_id
1 'polypeptide(L)'
;MFKAPFSFDGRIRRIEYFLSGIIGGVVSSIAWALGVGTFVLGAASGSAGGSVFGLLIGLAAMIASIWFSLAQGVKRLHDLNKSGWLILLMFIPIVNAIFGLYMLFADGTVGPNQYGADPKNRMPYQGQPSAVNVTVNVSREEVKVEKPVEAAPAPAETPAKEKAE
;
A
#
# COMPACT_ATOMS: atom_id res chain seq x y z
N MET A 1 -2.52 -1.69 14.19
CA MET A 1 -2.93 -2.75 13.29
C MET A 1 -3.93 -2.23 12.27
N PHE A 2 -5.13 -1.82 12.59
CA PHE A 2 -6.07 -1.27 11.60
C PHE A 2 -6.10 0.26 11.60
N LYS A 3 -5.06 0.90 11.06
CA LYS A 3 -5.09 2.35 10.82
C LYS A 3 -6.05 2.64 9.67
N ALA A 4 -7.10 3.43 9.92
CA ALA A 4 -8.11 3.85 8.95
C ALA A 4 -8.65 2.69 8.07
N PRO A 5 -9.47 1.75 8.63
CA PRO A 5 -9.87 0.50 7.95
C PRO A 5 -10.68 0.71 6.66
N PHE A 6 -11.32 1.87 6.50
CA PHE A 6 -12.12 2.23 5.33
C PHE A 6 -11.44 3.23 4.38
N SER A 7 -10.21 3.69 4.69
CA SER A 7 -9.40 4.50 3.79
C SER A 7 -8.64 3.63 2.80
N PHE A 8 -8.41 4.16 1.61
CA PHE A 8 -7.58 3.56 0.57
C PHE A 8 -6.10 3.96 0.70
N ASP A 9 -5.77 4.88 1.60
CA ASP A 9 -4.41 5.40 1.76
C ASP A 9 -3.54 4.50 2.62
N GLY A 10 -2.24 4.51 2.32
CA GLY A 10 -1.24 3.79 3.08
C GLY A 10 -0.96 2.38 2.57
N ARG A 11 -0.23 1.62 3.39
CA ARG A 11 0.28 0.27 3.10
C ARG A 11 -0.05 -0.67 4.25
N ILE A 12 -0.33 -1.94 3.94
CA ILE A 12 -0.54 -2.99 4.94
C ILE A 12 0.32 -4.21 4.65
N ARG A 13 0.76 -4.87 5.72
CA ARG A 13 1.51 -6.13 5.65
C ARG A 13 0.62 -7.27 5.16
N ARG A 14 1.23 -8.32 4.59
CA ARG A 14 0.51 -9.55 4.20
C ARG A 14 -0.32 -10.15 5.34
N ILE A 15 0.22 -10.17 6.57
CA ILE A 15 -0.50 -10.68 7.74
C ILE A 15 -1.70 -9.79 8.09
N GLU A 16 -1.55 -8.47 8.01
CA GLU A 16 -2.66 -7.54 8.26
C GLU A 16 -3.75 -7.69 7.18
N TYR A 17 -3.36 -7.90 5.92
CA TYR A 17 -4.29 -8.19 4.83
C TYR A 17 -5.05 -9.50 5.08
N PHE A 18 -4.35 -10.58 5.44
CA PHE A 18 -4.95 -11.87 5.75
C PHE A 18 -5.92 -11.78 6.95
N LEU A 19 -5.48 -11.18 8.05
CA LEU A 19 -6.31 -11.00 9.25
C LEU A 19 -7.52 -10.10 8.98
N SER A 20 -7.35 -9.05 8.17
CA SER A 20 -8.47 -8.20 7.79
C SER A 20 -9.51 -8.95 6.97
N GLY A 21 -9.08 -9.88 6.11
CA GLY A 21 -9.96 -10.77 5.37
C GLY A 21 -10.78 -11.69 6.29
N ILE A 22 -10.13 -12.31 7.30
CA ILE A 22 -10.82 -13.16 8.27
C ILE A 22 -11.79 -12.34 9.11
N ILE A 23 -11.33 -11.26 9.74
CA ILE A 23 -12.16 -10.44 10.62
C ILE A 23 -13.30 -9.81 9.83
N GLY A 24 -13.02 -9.23 8.66
CA GLY A 24 -14.03 -8.67 7.78
C GLY A 24 -15.05 -9.72 7.33
N GLY A 25 -14.59 -10.92 6.98
CA GLY A 25 -15.45 -12.04 6.61
C GLY A 25 -16.39 -12.46 7.76
N VAL A 26 -15.88 -12.62 8.98
CA VAL A 26 -16.69 -12.97 10.16
C VAL A 26 -17.72 -11.89 10.47
N VAL A 27 -17.30 -10.62 10.52
CA VAL A 27 -18.20 -9.48 10.79
C VAL A 27 -19.28 -9.38 9.70
N SER A 28 -18.89 -9.51 8.43
CA SER A 28 -19.83 -9.49 7.32
C SER A 28 -20.83 -10.65 7.37
N SER A 29 -20.37 -11.85 7.71
CA SER A 29 -21.25 -13.03 7.83
C SER A 29 -22.30 -12.85 8.93
N ILE A 30 -21.93 -12.29 10.07
CA ILE A 30 -22.86 -11.99 11.16
C ILE A 30 -23.88 -10.92 10.71
N ALA A 31 -23.42 -9.84 10.08
CA ALA A 31 -24.29 -8.78 9.61
C ALA A 31 -25.29 -9.28 8.53
N TRP A 32 -24.81 -10.13 7.62
CA TRP A 32 -25.65 -10.81 6.64
C TRP A 32 -26.68 -11.74 7.29
N ALA A 33 -26.28 -12.56 8.25
CA ALA A 33 -27.18 -13.45 8.97
C ALA A 33 -28.29 -12.68 9.69
N LEU A 34 -27.95 -11.54 10.29
CA LEU A 34 -28.93 -10.66 10.92
C LEU A 34 -29.91 -10.05 9.89
N GLY A 35 -29.41 -9.56 8.76
CA GLY A 35 -30.23 -9.00 7.69
C GLY A 35 -31.18 -10.03 7.09
N VAL A 36 -30.67 -11.21 6.69
CA VAL A 36 -31.45 -12.32 6.14
C VAL A 36 -32.41 -12.87 7.17
N GLY A 37 -31.98 -13.07 8.41
CA GLY A 37 -32.83 -13.56 9.50
C GLY A 37 -34.02 -12.65 9.76
N THR A 38 -33.78 -11.34 9.85
CA THR A 38 -34.84 -10.33 10.04
C THR A 38 -35.79 -10.27 8.84
N PHE A 39 -35.26 -10.39 7.62
CA PHE A 39 -36.06 -10.46 6.40
C PHE A 39 -36.98 -11.68 6.42
N VAL A 40 -36.44 -12.88 6.69
CA VAL A 40 -37.21 -14.13 6.71
C VAL A 40 -38.27 -14.13 7.78
N LEU A 41 -37.94 -13.68 9.01
CA LEU A 41 -38.92 -13.57 10.10
C LEU A 41 -40.03 -12.59 9.77
N GLY A 42 -39.71 -11.43 9.18
CA GLY A 42 -40.70 -10.46 8.72
C GLY A 42 -41.63 -11.03 7.65
N ALA A 43 -41.09 -11.76 6.69
CA ALA A 43 -41.86 -12.41 5.62
C ALA A 43 -42.76 -13.52 6.20
N ALA A 44 -42.24 -14.35 7.13
CA ALA A 44 -42.98 -15.44 7.75
C ALA A 44 -44.13 -14.93 8.63
N SER A 45 -43.95 -13.79 9.30
CA SER A 45 -44.99 -13.16 10.13
C SER A 45 -45.97 -12.28 9.36
N GLY A 46 -45.84 -12.15 8.05
CA GLY A 46 -46.63 -11.21 7.24
C GLY A 46 -46.31 -9.72 7.48
N SER A 47 -45.23 -9.44 8.20
CA SER A 47 -44.78 -8.07 8.52
C SER A 47 -43.96 -7.48 7.37
N ALA A 48 -44.59 -6.69 6.51
CA ALA A 48 -43.87 -5.98 5.45
C ALA A 48 -42.75 -5.06 5.99
N GLY A 49 -42.98 -4.41 7.14
CA GLY A 49 -41.97 -3.55 7.79
C GLY A 49 -40.74 -4.35 8.24
N GLY A 50 -40.92 -5.54 8.81
CA GLY A 50 -39.84 -6.43 9.22
C GLY A 50 -39.01 -6.91 8.04
N SER A 51 -39.66 -7.30 6.94
CA SER A 51 -38.97 -7.70 5.72
C SER A 51 -38.15 -6.55 5.09
N VAL A 52 -38.75 -5.37 4.98
CA VAL A 52 -38.02 -4.19 4.44
C VAL A 52 -36.83 -3.84 5.31
N PHE A 53 -37.00 -3.83 6.64
CA PHE A 53 -35.91 -3.55 7.58
C PHE A 53 -34.76 -4.55 7.46
N GLY A 54 -35.05 -5.84 7.37
CA GLY A 54 -34.04 -6.90 7.15
C GLY A 54 -33.29 -6.73 5.82
N LEU A 55 -34.00 -6.37 4.75
CA LEU A 55 -33.39 -6.07 3.45
C LEU A 55 -32.43 -4.88 3.53
N LEU A 56 -32.83 -3.80 4.20
CA LEU A 56 -31.97 -2.61 4.37
C LEU A 56 -30.70 -2.93 5.17
N ILE A 57 -30.80 -3.73 6.25
CA ILE A 57 -29.63 -4.20 7.00
C ILE A 57 -28.71 -5.02 6.10
N GLY A 58 -29.25 -5.96 5.34
CA GLY A 58 -28.48 -6.80 4.42
C GLY A 58 -27.75 -5.97 3.36
N LEU A 59 -28.43 -5.02 2.73
CA LEU A 59 -27.83 -4.12 1.75
C LEU A 59 -26.71 -3.25 2.35
N ALA A 60 -26.95 -2.67 3.52
CA ALA A 60 -25.93 -1.86 4.22
C ALA A 60 -24.70 -2.70 4.56
N ALA A 61 -24.91 -3.91 5.07
CA ALA A 61 -23.82 -4.85 5.36
C ALA A 61 -23.02 -5.22 4.11
N MET A 62 -23.70 -5.45 2.99
CA MET A 62 -23.06 -5.75 1.72
C MET A 62 -22.17 -4.59 1.24
N ILE A 63 -22.73 -3.38 1.22
CA ILE A 63 -21.98 -2.18 0.78
C ILE A 63 -20.75 -1.96 1.68
N ALA A 64 -20.93 -2.01 2.98
CA ALA A 64 -19.83 -1.84 3.94
C ALA A 64 -18.73 -2.91 3.77
N SER A 65 -19.11 -4.16 3.51
CA SER A 65 -18.19 -5.28 3.30
C SER A 65 -17.39 -5.13 2.02
N ILE A 66 -18.05 -4.74 0.92
CA ILE A 66 -17.38 -4.49 -0.36
C ILE A 66 -16.39 -3.34 -0.21
N TRP A 67 -16.82 -2.23 0.40
CA TRP A 67 -15.95 -1.07 0.62
C TRP A 67 -14.74 -1.41 1.46
N PHE A 68 -14.94 -2.11 2.57
CA PHE A 68 -13.85 -2.57 3.43
C PHE A 68 -12.87 -3.48 2.66
N SER A 69 -13.37 -4.47 1.92
CA SER A 69 -12.53 -5.41 1.17
C SER A 69 -11.71 -4.70 0.09
N LEU A 70 -12.31 -3.75 -0.64
CA LEU A 70 -11.61 -2.93 -1.62
C LEU A 70 -10.53 -2.08 -0.95
N ALA A 71 -10.82 -1.43 0.18
CA ALA A 71 -9.85 -0.61 0.89
C ALA A 71 -8.64 -1.43 1.36
N GLN A 72 -8.86 -2.63 1.93
CA GLN A 72 -7.75 -3.50 2.34
C GLN A 72 -6.96 -4.02 1.12
N GLY A 73 -7.64 -4.41 0.04
CA GLY A 73 -6.99 -4.84 -1.20
C GLY A 73 -6.11 -3.77 -1.83
N VAL A 74 -6.62 -2.53 -1.92
CA VAL A 74 -5.86 -1.39 -2.45
C VAL A 74 -4.62 -1.10 -1.60
N LYS A 75 -4.73 -1.04 -0.27
CA LYS A 75 -3.56 -0.86 0.61
C LYS A 75 -2.53 -1.98 0.47
N ARG A 76 -2.99 -3.20 0.18
CA ARG A 76 -2.09 -4.31 -0.08
C ARG A 76 -1.37 -4.16 -1.41
N LEU A 77 -2.04 -3.68 -2.46
CA LEU A 77 -1.42 -3.31 -3.73
C LEU A 77 -0.38 -2.19 -3.58
N HIS A 78 -0.69 -1.19 -2.77
CA HIS A 78 0.23 -0.12 -2.43
C HIS A 78 1.50 -0.65 -1.72
N ASP A 79 1.37 -1.65 -0.86
CA ASP A 79 2.52 -2.31 -0.23
C ASP A 79 3.41 -3.05 -1.25
N LEU A 80 2.82 -3.56 -2.32
CA LEU A 80 3.51 -4.17 -3.45
C LEU A 80 4.03 -3.15 -4.48
N ASN A 81 3.91 -1.84 -4.20
CA ASN A 81 4.21 -0.74 -5.11
C ASN A 81 3.44 -0.82 -6.43
N LYS A 82 2.20 -1.29 -6.36
CA LYS A 82 1.29 -1.42 -7.50
C LYS A 82 0.17 -0.41 -7.40
N SER A 83 -0.37 -0.01 -8.57
CA SER A 83 -1.53 0.87 -8.62
C SER A 83 -2.76 0.20 -8.00
N GLY A 84 -3.52 0.96 -7.20
CA GLY A 84 -4.78 0.51 -6.61
C GLY A 84 -5.83 0.09 -7.64
N TRP A 85 -5.75 0.61 -8.89
CA TRP A 85 -6.65 0.22 -9.98
C TRP A 85 -6.57 -1.27 -10.35
N LEU A 86 -5.46 -1.94 -10.05
CA LEU A 86 -5.33 -3.38 -10.26
C LEU A 86 -6.34 -4.20 -9.43
N ILE A 87 -6.98 -3.60 -8.43
CA ILE A 87 -8.05 -4.27 -7.68
C ILE A 87 -9.22 -4.70 -8.59
N LEU A 88 -9.40 -4.02 -9.72
CA LEU A 88 -10.43 -4.39 -10.70
C LEU A 88 -10.22 -5.77 -11.31
N LEU A 89 -8.99 -6.30 -11.29
CA LEU A 89 -8.71 -7.68 -11.72
C LEU A 89 -9.42 -8.72 -10.85
N MET A 90 -9.80 -8.37 -9.62
CA MET A 90 -10.57 -9.27 -8.74
C MET A 90 -12.00 -9.54 -9.23
N PHE A 91 -12.51 -8.74 -10.16
CA PHE A 91 -13.82 -8.98 -10.75
C PHE A 91 -13.80 -10.05 -11.86
N ILE A 92 -12.61 -10.48 -12.30
CA ILE A 92 -12.46 -11.57 -13.29
C ILE A 92 -12.25 -12.88 -12.53
N PRO A 93 -13.18 -13.85 -12.56
CA PRO A 93 -13.19 -15.00 -11.65
C PRO A 93 -11.89 -15.81 -11.62
N ILE A 94 -11.32 -16.12 -12.79
CA ILE A 94 -10.07 -16.91 -12.88
C ILE A 94 -8.88 -16.07 -12.36
N VAL A 95 -8.83 -14.80 -12.75
CA VAL A 95 -7.76 -13.88 -12.35
C VAL A 95 -7.83 -13.59 -10.83
N ASN A 96 -9.04 -13.49 -10.27
CA ASN A 96 -9.26 -13.28 -8.85
C ASN A 96 -8.52 -14.29 -7.98
N ALA A 97 -8.65 -15.59 -8.28
CA ALA A 97 -8.01 -16.62 -7.47
C ALA A 97 -6.48 -16.50 -7.50
N ILE A 98 -5.89 -16.34 -8.69
CA ILE A 98 -4.43 -16.19 -8.86
C ILE A 98 -3.94 -14.89 -8.23
N PHE A 99 -4.66 -13.81 -8.46
CA PHE A 99 -4.30 -12.47 -7.98
C PHE A 99 -4.46 -12.36 -6.46
N GLY A 100 -5.48 -12.99 -5.88
CA GLY A 100 -5.67 -13.10 -4.43
C GLY A 100 -4.50 -13.83 -3.76
N LEU A 101 -4.08 -14.98 -4.32
CA LEU A 101 -2.90 -15.72 -3.86
C LEU A 101 -1.62 -14.87 -4.00
N TYR A 102 -1.45 -14.19 -5.13
CA TYR A 102 -0.33 -13.27 -5.31
C TYR A 102 -0.29 -12.19 -4.22
N MET A 103 -1.40 -11.50 -3.96
CA MET A 103 -1.48 -10.49 -2.91
C MET A 103 -1.20 -11.04 -1.52
N LEU A 104 -1.55 -12.30 -1.26
CA LEU A 104 -1.34 -12.94 0.04
C LEU A 104 0.13 -13.32 0.27
N PHE A 105 0.78 -13.90 -0.74
CA PHE A 105 2.13 -14.48 -0.60
C PHE A 105 3.26 -13.53 -1.00
N ALA A 106 3.06 -12.61 -1.95
CA ALA A 106 4.10 -11.68 -2.36
C ALA A 106 4.61 -10.86 -1.17
N ASP A 107 5.89 -10.61 -1.06
CA ASP A 107 6.40 -9.70 -0.03
C ASP A 107 6.29 -8.24 -0.49
N GLY A 108 5.98 -7.35 0.45
CA GLY A 108 5.89 -5.91 0.17
C GLY A 108 7.25 -5.30 -0.11
N THR A 109 7.27 -4.16 -0.81
CA THR A 109 8.49 -3.42 -1.10
C THR A 109 9.22 -3.02 0.17
N VAL A 110 10.55 -3.18 0.16
CA VAL A 110 11.42 -2.78 1.27
C VAL A 110 11.64 -1.27 1.23
N GLY A 111 11.53 -0.63 2.39
CA GLY A 111 11.67 0.82 2.50
C GLY A 111 10.42 1.61 2.08
N PRO A 112 10.51 2.94 2.09
CA PRO A 112 9.42 3.81 1.67
C PRO A 112 9.16 3.69 0.17
N ASN A 113 7.88 3.83 -0.23
CA ASN A 113 7.47 3.91 -1.62
C ASN A 113 6.49 5.09 -1.81
N GLN A 114 5.96 5.26 -3.03
CA GLN A 114 5.04 6.36 -3.35
C GLN A 114 3.76 6.40 -2.49
N TYR A 115 3.43 5.32 -1.78
CA TYR A 115 2.23 5.18 -0.94
C TYR A 115 2.53 5.28 0.56
N GLY A 116 3.80 5.47 0.94
CA GLY A 116 4.19 5.69 2.32
C GLY A 116 5.35 4.84 2.82
N ALA A 117 5.60 4.93 4.12
CA ALA A 117 6.66 4.20 4.80
C ALA A 117 6.44 2.68 4.78
N ASP A 118 7.54 1.91 4.85
CA ASP A 118 7.46 0.45 4.97
C ASP A 118 6.75 0.06 6.29
N PRO A 119 5.62 -0.64 6.24
CA PRO A 119 4.92 -1.07 7.45
C PRO A 119 5.73 -2.07 8.29
N LYS A 120 6.80 -2.67 7.75
CA LYS A 120 7.74 -3.53 8.48
C LYS A 120 8.96 -2.77 9.01
N ASN A 121 9.11 -1.47 8.72
CA ASN A 121 10.27 -0.64 9.05
C ASN A 121 11.61 -1.26 8.60
N ARG A 122 11.62 -1.94 7.46
CA ARG A 122 12.85 -2.52 6.91
C ARG A 122 13.69 -1.41 6.28
N MET A 123 14.99 -1.40 6.61
CA MET A 123 15.92 -0.51 5.92
C MET A 123 16.18 -1.03 4.52
N PRO A 124 16.22 -0.16 3.48
CA PRO A 124 16.69 -0.56 2.16
C PRO A 124 18.13 -1.09 2.29
N TYR A 125 18.42 -2.18 1.60
CA TYR A 125 19.79 -2.69 1.54
C TYR A 125 20.70 -1.57 1.01
N GLN A 126 21.83 -1.31 1.71
CA GLN A 126 22.74 -0.18 1.45
C GLN A 126 23.41 -0.17 0.05
N GLY A 127 22.96 -0.99 -0.89
CA GLY A 127 23.44 -1.05 -2.26
C GLY A 127 22.53 -0.42 -3.32
N GLN A 128 21.34 0.06 -2.95
CA GLN A 128 20.50 0.81 -3.90
C GLN A 128 20.46 2.27 -3.49
N PRO A 129 20.71 3.21 -4.41
CA PRO A 129 20.53 4.62 -4.13
C PRO A 129 19.04 4.84 -3.83
N SER A 130 18.71 4.89 -2.55
CA SER A 130 17.43 5.40 -2.11
C SER A 130 17.32 6.81 -2.66
N ALA A 131 16.23 7.12 -3.34
CA ALA A 131 15.89 8.52 -3.60
C ALA A 131 15.73 9.18 -2.22
N VAL A 132 16.82 9.75 -1.73
CA VAL A 132 16.81 10.56 -0.52
C VAL A 132 16.03 11.81 -0.89
N ASN A 133 14.80 11.91 -0.42
CA ASN A 133 14.12 13.20 -0.38
C ASN A 133 14.88 14.07 0.61
N VAL A 134 15.92 14.71 0.12
CA VAL A 134 16.62 15.78 0.85
C VAL A 134 15.66 16.95 0.87
N THR A 135 14.86 17.05 1.90
CA THR A 135 14.23 18.31 2.28
C THR A 135 15.35 19.21 2.76
N VAL A 136 15.92 19.97 1.83
CA VAL A 136 16.87 21.05 2.18
C VAL A 136 16.09 22.10 2.92
N ASN A 137 16.13 22.02 4.25
CA ASN A 137 15.66 23.09 5.11
C ASN A 137 16.70 24.22 4.98
N VAL A 138 16.47 25.10 4.01
CA VAL A 138 17.29 26.32 3.86
C VAL A 138 16.90 27.27 4.99
N SER A 139 17.41 27.01 6.18
CA SER A 139 17.54 28.04 7.19
C SER A 139 18.51 29.06 6.61
N ARG A 140 18.04 30.26 6.45
CA ARG A 140 18.75 31.42 5.91
C ARG A 140 19.81 31.86 6.92
N GLU A 141 20.90 31.10 6.96
CA GLU A 141 22.13 31.50 7.62
C GLU A 141 23.21 31.62 6.53
N GLU A 142 23.89 32.73 6.53
CA GLU A 142 24.78 33.24 5.51
C GLU A 142 25.71 32.19 4.94
N VAL A 143 25.56 31.93 3.64
CA VAL A 143 26.51 31.14 2.85
C VAL A 143 27.77 31.98 2.74
N LYS A 144 28.74 31.70 3.61
CA LYS A 144 30.12 32.15 3.43
C LYS A 144 30.68 31.38 2.23
N VAL A 145 30.68 32.03 1.08
CA VAL A 145 31.27 31.49 -0.13
C VAL A 145 32.77 31.38 0.11
N GLU A 146 33.23 30.19 0.45
CA GLU A 146 34.64 29.85 0.39
C GLU A 146 35.05 29.77 -1.08
N LYS A 147 36.04 30.61 -1.45
CA LYS A 147 36.57 30.66 -2.83
C LYS A 147 37.06 29.27 -3.26
N PRO A 148 36.87 28.89 -4.53
CA PRO A 148 37.43 27.65 -5.07
C PRO A 148 38.95 27.65 -4.87
N VAL A 149 39.47 26.59 -4.22
CA VAL A 149 40.92 26.34 -4.18
C VAL A 149 41.39 26.12 -5.61
N GLU A 150 42.24 27.03 -6.07
CA GLU A 150 42.90 26.97 -7.34
C GLU A 150 43.69 25.67 -7.47
N ALA A 151 43.35 24.89 -8.50
CA ALA A 151 43.99 23.60 -8.76
C ALA A 151 45.49 23.79 -8.97
N ALA A 152 46.32 23.10 -8.23
CA ALA A 152 47.76 23.07 -8.37
C ALA A 152 48.13 22.63 -9.82
N PRO A 153 49.15 23.26 -10.45
CA PRO A 153 49.55 22.93 -11.83
C PRO A 153 50.15 21.52 -11.88
N ALA A 154 49.77 20.79 -12.91
CA ALA A 154 50.26 19.45 -13.21
C ALA A 154 51.81 19.46 -13.35
N PRO A 155 52.51 18.39 -12.91
CA PRO A 155 53.97 18.30 -13.07
C PRO A 155 54.34 18.21 -14.56
N ALA A 156 55.32 19.03 -14.93
CA ALA A 156 55.87 19.11 -16.26
C ALA A 156 56.42 17.75 -16.73
N GLU A 157 56.03 17.32 -17.92
CA GLU A 157 56.62 16.19 -18.63
C GLU A 157 58.10 16.44 -18.92
N THR A 158 58.95 15.52 -18.46
CA THR A 158 60.39 15.50 -18.78
C THR A 158 60.56 15.01 -20.21
N PRO A 159 61.26 15.76 -21.08
CA PRO A 159 61.50 15.29 -22.43
C PRO A 159 62.45 14.11 -22.47
N ALA A 160 62.01 13.04 -23.13
CA ALA A 160 62.84 11.88 -23.40
C ALA A 160 64.05 12.26 -24.26
N LYS A 161 65.22 11.98 -23.79
CA LYS A 161 66.51 12.13 -24.53
C LYS A 161 66.53 11.10 -25.66
N GLU A 162 66.52 11.64 -26.88
CA GLU A 162 66.99 11.00 -28.10
C GLU A 162 68.44 10.58 -27.93
N LYS A 163 68.77 9.29 -28.09
CA LYS A 163 70.10 8.79 -28.36
C LYS A 163 70.12 8.23 -29.77
N ALA A 164 70.81 9.01 -30.62
CA ALA A 164 71.38 8.48 -31.83
C ALA A 164 72.62 7.58 -31.54
N GLU A 165 72.64 6.44 -32.12
CA GLU A 165 73.73 5.74 -32.82
C GLU A 165 73.27 4.36 -33.26
#